data_022da469de37572acf48a044c13878a8
#
_entry.id   022da469de37572acf48a044c13878a8
#
_cell.length_a   1.000
_cell.length_b   1.000
_cell.length_c   1.000
_cell.angle_alpha   90.00
_cell.angle_beta   90.00
_cell.angle_gamma   90.00
#
_symmetry.space_group_name_H-M   'P 1'
#
loop_
_entity.id
_entity.type
_entity.pdbx_description
1 polymer ?
#
loop_
_entity_poly.entity_id
_entity_poly.type
_entity_poly.pdbx_seq_one_letter_code
_entity_poly.pdbx_strand_id
1 'polypeptide(L)'
;MKRARFNSSLLDLNSLRKGSDYEQLPESYVIFITENDVWQRGLARYHVNRIIEELNQPFEDGSHIIYVNGNYKGTDDIGRLMNDFRSENVEDMLLEPLKETVYRYKNNPEEMTVMCAELEKWSLEERQAGRQEGRQEGRQEGESRLTTLLRLLKADGRLQDLELAIDDEKTREKLYQEYRID
;
A
#
# COMPACT_ATOMS: atom_id res chain seq x y z
N MET A 1 -0.85 -7.76 5.28
CA MET A 1 0.26 -8.45 4.61
C MET A 1 0.34 -8.17 3.11
N LYS A 2 -0.77 -8.21 2.32
CA LYS A 2 -0.73 -7.87 0.87
C LYS A 2 -0.23 -6.44 0.60
N ARG A 3 -0.59 -5.46 1.46
CA ARG A 3 -0.13 -4.07 1.37
C ARG A 3 1.41 -3.94 1.45
N ALA A 4 2.07 -4.76 2.27
CA ALA A 4 3.53 -4.75 2.36
C ALA A 4 4.18 -5.17 1.04
N ARG A 5 3.68 -6.26 0.44
CA ARG A 5 4.14 -6.72 -0.88
C ARG A 5 3.93 -5.66 -1.97
N PHE A 6 2.79 -4.99 -1.96
CA PHE A 6 2.49 -3.91 -2.90
C PHE A 6 3.50 -2.76 -2.77
N ASN A 7 3.74 -2.30 -1.53
CA ASN A 7 4.70 -1.22 -1.29
C ASN A 7 6.13 -1.60 -1.68
N SER A 8 6.57 -2.85 -1.45
CA SER A 8 7.88 -3.32 -1.94
C SER A 8 7.97 -3.23 -3.46
N SER A 9 6.96 -3.72 -4.18
CA SER A 9 6.94 -3.66 -5.65
C SER A 9 6.93 -2.22 -6.18
N LEU A 10 6.27 -1.30 -5.47
CA LEU A 10 6.26 0.12 -5.84
C LEU A 10 7.63 0.78 -5.64
N LEU A 11 8.35 0.43 -4.56
CA LEU A 11 9.72 0.89 -4.34
C LEU A 11 10.65 0.41 -5.45
N ASP A 12 10.58 -0.87 -5.81
CA ASP A 12 11.39 -1.46 -6.88
C ASP A 12 11.12 -0.77 -8.23
N LEU A 13 9.84 -0.54 -8.55
CA LEU A 13 9.43 0.14 -9.77
C LEU A 13 9.97 1.58 -9.86
N ASN A 14 9.99 2.30 -8.74
CA ASN A 14 10.48 3.68 -8.67
C ASN A 14 12.00 3.78 -8.60
N SER A 15 12.68 2.73 -8.14
CA SER A 15 14.13 2.70 -7.96
C SER A 15 14.89 2.33 -9.24
N LEU A 16 14.25 1.59 -10.16
CA LEU A 16 14.90 1.11 -11.38
C LEU A 16 14.45 1.93 -12.59
N ARG A 17 15.41 2.50 -13.31
CA ARG A 17 15.13 3.21 -14.57
C ARG A 17 14.81 2.22 -15.69
N LYS A 18 13.93 2.61 -16.60
CA LYS A 18 13.60 1.77 -17.77
C LYS A 18 14.85 1.42 -18.59
N GLY A 19 15.10 0.12 -18.75
CA GLY A 19 16.25 -0.40 -19.48
C GLY A 19 17.52 -0.62 -18.65
N SER A 20 17.48 -0.38 -17.33
CA SER A 20 18.57 -0.73 -16.42
C SER A 20 18.58 -2.22 -16.10
N ASP A 21 19.73 -2.72 -15.66
CA ASP A 21 19.89 -4.10 -15.19
C ASP A 21 19.25 -4.27 -13.81
N TYR A 22 18.58 -5.39 -13.58
CA TYR A 22 17.96 -5.72 -12.28
C TYR A 22 18.98 -5.88 -11.14
N GLU A 23 20.24 -6.20 -11.45
CA GLU A 23 21.34 -6.23 -10.47
C GLU A 23 21.63 -4.86 -9.85
N GLN A 24 21.09 -3.77 -10.42
CA GLN A 24 21.21 -2.40 -9.89
C GLN A 24 20.10 -2.04 -8.92
N LEU A 25 19.15 -2.93 -8.65
CA LEU A 25 18.13 -2.69 -7.63
C LEU A 25 18.79 -2.53 -6.25
N PRO A 26 18.55 -1.41 -5.55
CA PRO A 26 19.07 -1.23 -4.20
C PRO A 26 18.31 -2.11 -3.20
N GLU A 27 18.92 -2.36 -2.04
CA GLU A 27 18.17 -2.90 -0.91
C GLU A 27 16.99 -1.99 -0.55
N SER A 28 15.83 -2.58 -0.35
CA SER A 28 14.59 -1.85 -0.03
C SER A 28 14.02 -2.30 1.32
N TYR A 29 13.55 -1.32 2.09
CA TYR A 29 12.97 -1.55 3.41
C TYR A 29 11.55 -0.97 3.47
N VAL A 30 10.56 -1.82 3.69
CA VAL A 30 9.18 -1.41 3.99
C VAL A 30 8.94 -1.61 5.48
N ILE A 31 8.84 -0.50 6.22
CA ILE A 31 8.66 -0.51 7.67
C ILE A 31 7.23 -0.11 8.01
N PHE A 32 6.49 -0.99 8.66
CA PHE A 32 5.17 -0.70 9.20
C PHE A 32 5.25 -0.54 10.71
N ILE A 33 4.97 0.65 11.21
CA ILE A 33 4.72 0.88 12.62
C ILE A 33 3.22 0.72 12.84
N THR A 34 2.83 -0.29 13.60
CA THR A 34 1.42 -0.64 13.82
C THR A 34 1.01 -0.28 15.24
N GLU A 35 -0.20 0.24 15.41
CA GLU A 35 -0.73 0.60 16.73
C GLU A 35 -0.68 -0.60 17.70
N ASN A 36 -1.05 -1.78 17.20
CA ASN A 36 -1.07 -3.01 17.98
C ASN A 36 -0.12 -4.04 17.40
N ASP A 37 0.33 -4.99 18.24
CA ASP A 37 1.13 -6.13 17.81
C ASP A 37 0.34 -7.04 16.85
N VAL A 38 0.77 -7.07 15.58
CA VAL A 38 0.08 -7.79 14.49
C VAL A 38 -0.02 -9.30 14.76
N TRP A 39 0.97 -9.89 15.42
CA TRP A 39 1.01 -11.32 15.74
C TRP A 39 0.76 -11.64 17.20
N GLN A 40 0.59 -10.63 18.07
CA GLN A 40 0.28 -10.78 19.49
C GLN A 40 1.33 -11.65 20.25
N ARG A 41 2.60 -11.54 19.87
CA ARG A 41 3.71 -12.27 20.50
C ARG A 41 4.54 -11.41 21.45
N GLY A 42 4.21 -10.12 21.59
CA GLY A 42 4.89 -9.20 22.48
C GLY A 42 6.29 -8.76 22.04
N LEU A 43 6.70 -9.09 20.82
CA LEU A 43 8.01 -8.68 20.29
C LEU A 43 8.00 -7.21 19.86
N ALA A 44 9.17 -6.57 19.96
CA ALA A 44 9.38 -5.18 19.53
C ALA A 44 9.18 -5.03 18.01
N ARG A 45 9.68 -6.01 17.25
CA ARG A 45 9.62 -6.03 15.79
C ARG A 45 9.53 -7.43 15.25
N TYR A 46 9.04 -7.54 14.02
CA TYR A 46 9.01 -8.76 13.22
C TYR A 46 9.65 -8.46 11.87
N HIS A 47 10.69 -9.19 11.52
CA HIS A 47 11.33 -9.11 10.21
C HIS A 47 10.80 -10.26 9.36
N VAL A 48 10.20 -9.92 8.21
CA VAL A 48 9.62 -10.88 7.27
C VAL A 48 10.55 -11.03 6.08
N ASN A 49 11.12 -12.21 5.93
CA ASN A 49 12.02 -12.56 4.83
C ASN A 49 11.39 -13.64 3.94
N ARG A 50 11.85 -13.70 2.70
CA ARG A 50 11.58 -14.82 1.78
C ARG A 50 12.61 -15.92 2.04
N ILE A 51 12.19 -17.17 1.88
CA ILE A 51 13.03 -18.35 2.02
C ILE A 51 12.90 -19.23 0.79
N ILE A 52 13.97 -19.95 0.47
CA ILE A 52 13.98 -21.06 -0.46
C ILE A 52 13.57 -22.28 0.37
N GLU A 53 12.33 -22.76 0.18
CA GLU A 53 11.75 -23.80 1.05
C GLU A 53 12.57 -25.10 1.04
N GLU A 54 13.03 -25.53 -0.14
CA GLU A 54 13.78 -26.78 -0.31
C GLU A 54 15.15 -26.76 0.39
N LEU A 55 15.73 -25.56 0.54
CA LEU A 55 17.05 -25.38 1.15
C LEU A 55 16.97 -24.87 2.59
N ASN A 56 15.79 -24.42 3.03
CA ASN A 56 15.58 -23.71 4.28
C ASN A 56 16.58 -22.54 4.47
N GLN A 57 16.84 -21.81 3.40
CA GLN A 57 17.78 -20.68 3.37
C GLN A 57 17.10 -19.39 2.97
N PRO A 58 17.58 -18.22 3.44
CA PRO A 58 17.11 -16.92 2.96
C PRO A 58 17.26 -16.80 1.44
N PHE A 59 16.30 -16.12 0.80
CA PHE A 59 16.35 -15.85 -0.64
C PHE A 59 17.30 -14.70 -0.99
N GLU A 60 17.58 -13.81 -0.03
CA GLU A 60 18.57 -12.71 -0.12
C GLU A 60 18.37 -11.79 -1.33
N ASP A 61 17.13 -11.45 -1.65
CA ASP A 61 16.77 -10.57 -2.77
C ASP A 61 16.87 -9.07 -2.46
N GLY A 62 17.39 -8.69 -1.29
CA GLY A 62 17.53 -7.30 -0.86
C GLY A 62 16.20 -6.60 -0.51
N SER A 63 15.07 -7.32 -0.48
CA SER A 63 13.76 -6.76 -0.13
C SER A 63 13.36 -7.13 1.29
N HIS A 64 13.24 -6.13 2.16
CA HIS A 64 12.97 -6.31 3.58
C HIS A 64 11.63 -5.72 3.99
N ILE A 65 10.85 -6.50 4.76
CA ILE A 65 9.61 -6.01 5.35
C ILE A 65 9.72 -6.13 6.87
N ILE A 66 9.51 -5.00 7.56
CA ILE A 66 9.63 -4.93 9.02
C ILE A 66 8.31 -4.42 9.59
N TYR A 67 7.74 -5.17 10.53
CA TYR A 67 6.63 -4.70 11.33
C TYR A 67 7.14 -4.33 12.71
N VAL A 68 6.89 -3.10 13.14
CA VAL A 68 7.22 -2.59 14.47
C VAL A 68 5.95 -2.49 15.29
N ASN A 69 6.00 -3.07 16.48
CA ASN A 69 4.89 -3.02 17.42
C ASN A 69 4.86 -1.65 18.12
N GLY A 70 3.97 -0.76 17.70
CA GLY A 70 3.83 0.58 18.28
C GLY A 70 3.39 0.59 19.75
N ASN A 71 2.86 -0.52 20.26
CA ASN A 71 2.49 -0.66 21.67
C ASN A 71 3.57 -1.35 22.52
N TYR A 72 4.76 -1.59 21.95
CA TYR A 72 5.89 -2.15 22.68
C TYR A 72 6.41 -1.18 23.76
N LYS A 73 6.64 -1.72 24.97
CA LYS A 73 7.04 -0.94 26.16
C LYS A 73 8.38 -1.40 26.73
N GLY A 74 9.27 -1.93 25.88
CA GLY A 74 10.63 -2.31 26.29
C GLY A 74 11.51 -1.09 26.61
N THR A 75 12.68 -1.35 27.19
CA THR A 75 13.68 -0.32 27.53
C THR A 75 14.77 -0.19 26.47
N ASP A 76 14.72 -0.98 25.42
CA ASP A 76 15.60 -0.91 24.26
C ASP A 76 15.27 0.30 23.35
N ASP A 77 16.06 0.50 22.31
CA ASP A 77 15.91 1.65 21.41
C ASP A 77 14.54 1.69 20.71
N ILE A 78 13.97 0.53 20.39
CA ILE A 78 12.62 0.46 19.80
C ILE A 78 11.58 0.88 20.85
N GLY A 79 11.72 0.43 22.09
CA GLY A 79 10.84 0.82 23.18
C GLY A 79 10.89 2.31 23.47
N ARG A 80 12.07 2.92 23.44
CA ARG A 80 12.26 4.38 23.57
C ARG A 80 11.60 5.13 22.40
N LEU A 81 11.83 4.68 21.16
CA LEU A 81 11.22 5.29 19.98
C LEU A 81 9.68 5.20 20.04
N MET A 82 9.13 4.05 20.42
CA MET A 82 7.69 3.88 20.56
C MET A 82 7.12 4.69 21.73
N ASN A 83 7.89 4.90 22.80
CA ASN A 83 7.52 5.83 23.86
C ASN A 83 7.37 7.25 23.31
N ASP A 84 8.34 7.73 22.55
CA ASP A 84 8.36 9.08 22.01
C ASP A 84 7.22 9.31 21.01
N PHE A 85 6.89 8.31 20.19
CA PHE A 85 5.74 8.40 19.28
C PHE A 85 4.38 8.48 19.99
N ARG A 86 4.30 8.01 21.25
CA ARG A 86 3.10 8.13 22.09
C ARG A 86 3.11 9.36 22.99
N SER A 87 4.27 10.03 23.14
CA SER A 87 4.42 11.16 24.06
C SER A 87 3.73 12.40 23.52
N GLU A 88 2.81 12.96 24.25
CA GLU A 88 2.16 14.22 23.95
C GLU A 88 3.05 15.43 24.26
N ASN A 89 3.89 15.30 25.28
CA ASN A 89 4.79 16.35 25.74
C ASN A 89 6.23 16.07 25.29
N VAL A 90 6.90 17.11 24.84
CA VAL A 90 8.31 17.03 24.41
C VAL A 90 9.22 16.63 25.55
N GLU A 91 8.89 17.06 26.79
CA GLU A 91 9.70 16.77 27.99
C GLU A 91 9.72 15.27 28.35
N ASP A 92 8.69 14.52 27.95
CA ASP A 92 8.57 13.08 28.21
C ASP A 92 9.29 12.24 27.14
N MET A 93 9.84 12.87 26.09
CA MET A 93 10.56 12.20 25.03
C MET A 93 11.98 11.82 25.46
N LEU A 94 12.44 10.64 25.05
CA LEU A 94 13.69 10.00 25.46
C LEU A 94 14.83 10.14 24.43
N LEU A 95 14.47 10.33 23.14
CA LEU A 95 15.43 10.41 22.04
C LEU A 95 15.67 11.88 21.66
N GLU A 96 16.85 12.39 21.98
CA GLU A 96 17.20 13.80 21.75
C GLU A 96 16.95 14.28 20.31
N PRO A 97 17.32 13.56 19.23
CA PRO A 97 17.05 14.05 17.86
C PRO A 97 15.58 14.24 17.56
N LEU A 98 14.72 13.38 18.13
CA LEU A 98 13.28 13.47 17.96
C LEU A 98 12.70 14.60 18.82
N LYS A 99 13.17 14.69 20.06
CA LYS A 99 12.82 15.75 21.02
C LYS A 99 13.12 17.14 20.46
N GLU A 100 14.34 17.36 19.97
CA GLU A 100 14.73 18.62 19.34
C GLU A 100 13.87 18.97 18.14
N THR A 101 13.58 17.99 17.29
CA THR A 101 12.76 18.17 16.10
C THR A 101 11.33 18.56 16.46
N VAL A 102 10.71 17.83 17.38
CA VAL A 102 9.33 18.11 17.83
C VAL A 102 9.27 19.46 18.57
N TYR A 103 10.27 19.77 19.41
CA TYR A 103 10.37 21.07 20.09
C TYR A 103 10.43 22.23 19.07
N ARG A 104 11.26 22.10 18.04
CA ARG A 104 11.40 23.10 16.98
C ARG A 104 10.07 23.36 16.28
N TYR A 105 9.37 22.30 15.86
CA TYR A 105 8.07 22.47 15.19
C TYR A 105 6.97 23.00 16.11
N LYS A 106 6.92 22.59 17.37
CA LYS A 106 5.92 23.12 18.33
C LYS A 106 6.14 24.60 18.65
N ASN A 107 7.40 25.07 18.61
CA ASN A 107 7.72 26.47 18.94
C ASN A 107 7.93 27.36 17.72
N ASN A 108 7.85 26.83 16.51
CA ASN A 108 7.92 27.59 15.26
C ASN A 108 6.63 27.41 14.43
N PRO A 109 5.60 28.25 14.62
CA PRO A 109 4.33 28.14 13.93
C PRO A 109 4.47 28.24 12.39
N GLU A 110 5.45 28.97 11.89
CA GLU A 110 5.69 29.13 10.44
C GLU A 110 6.16 27.80 9.83
N GLU A 111 7.15 27.14 10.44
CA GLU A 111 7.62 25.82 9.98
C GLU A 111 6.53 24.78 10.09
N MET A 112 5.71 24.81 11.16
CA MET A 112 4.58 23.91 11.33
C MET A 112 3.53 24.12 10.22
N THR A 113 3.25 25.37 9.87
CA THR A 113 2.32 25.69 8.78
C THR A 113 2.80 25.16 7.43
N VAL A 114 4.09 25.34 7.13
CA VAL A 114 4.71 24.81 5.90
C VAL A 114 4.62 23.28 5.88
N MET A 115 4.98 22.62 6.96
CA MET A 115 4.92 21.16 7.06
C MET A 115 3.47 20.63 6.91
N CYS A 116 2.49 21.27 7.54
CA CYS A 116 1.08 20.92 7.39
C CYS A 116 0.59 21.07 5.94
N ALA A 117 0.96 22.17 5.28
CA ALA A 117 0.61 22.39 3.87
C ALA A 117 1.23 21.34 2.93
N GLU A 118 2.46 20.96 3.17
CA GLU A 118 3.14 19.88 2.41
C GLU A 118 2.45 18.52 2.62
N LEU A 119 2.08 18.18 3.86
CA LEU A 119 1.35 16.95 4.18
C LEU A 119 -0.06 16.94 3.57
N GLU A 120 -0.77 18.06 3.61
CA GLU A 120 -2.08 18.20 2.96
C GLU A 120 -1.98 18.02 1.45
N LYS A 121 -0.99 18.65 0.82
CA LYS A 121 -0.71 18.52 -0.61
C LYS A 121 -0.43 17.07 -0.99
N TRP A 122 0.46 16.41 -0.27
CA TRP A 122 0.76 15.00 -0.47
C TRP A 122 -0.48 14.11 -0.30
N SER A 123 -1.26 14.33 0.76
CA SER A 123 -2.52 13.59 0.98
C SER A 123 -3.53 13.79 -0.15
N LEU A 124 -3.58 14.97 -0.75
CA LEU A 124 -4.46 15.28 -1.88
C LEU A 124 -3.98 14.59 -3.16
N GLU A 125 -2.68 14.59 -3.42
CA GLU A 125 -2.05 13.91 -4.55
C GLU A 125 -2.30 12.39 -4.50
N GLU A 126 -2.10 11.77 -3.33
CA GLU A 126 -2.40 10.35 -3.10
C GLU A 126 -3.86 10.00 -3.35
N ARG A 127 -4.79 10.84 -2.87
CA ARG A 127 -6.23 10.64 -3.12
C ARG A 127 -6.60 10.79 -4.59
N GLN A 128 -5.95 11.71 -5.31
CA GLN A 128 -6.18 11.90 -6.74
C GLN A 128 -5.63 10.73 -7.53
N ALA A 129 -4.42 10.26 -7.21
CA ALA A 129 -3.80 9.09 -7.83
C ALA A 129 -4.67 7.84 -7.63
N GLY A 130 -5.09 7.56 -6.40
CA GLY A 130 -5.98 6.42 -6.11
C GLY A 130 -7.35 6.49 -6.81
N ARG A 131 -7.91 7.71 -7.00
CA ARG A 131 -9.14 7.88 -7.78
C ARG A 131 -8.93 7.63 -9.27
N GLN A 132 -7.79 8.05 -9.82
CA GLN A 132 -7.47 7.81 -11.23
C GLN A 132 -7.24 6.33 -11.49
N GLU A 133 -6.48 5.67 -10.60
CA GLU A 133 -6.21 4.24 -10.66
C GLU A 133 -7.51 3.43 -10.58
N GLY A 134 -8.35 3.68 -9.58
CA GLY A 134 -9.65 3.02 -9.45
C GLY A 134 -10.60 3.26 -10.64
N ARG A 135 -10.55 4.45 -11.27
CA ARG A 135 -11.31 4.69 -12.50
C ARG A 135 -10.77 3.90 -13.69
N GLN A 136 -9.44 3.79 -13.78
CA GLN A 136 -8.82 3.05 -14.87
C GLN A 136 -9.05 1.54 -14.73
N GLU A 137 -8.91 1.01 -13.51
CA GLU A 137 -9.22 -0.38 -13.20
C GLU A 137 -10.69 -0.70 -13.46
N GLY A 138 -11.63 0.10 -12.95
CA GLY A 138 -13.06 -0.09 -13.18
C GLY A 138 -13.46 -0.02 -14.67
N ARG A 139 -12.76 0.82 -15.45
CA ARG A 139 -12.96 0.87 -16.90
C ARG A 139 -12.46 -0.40 -17.59
N GLN A 140 -11.26 -0.87 -17.23
CA GLN A 140 -10.69 -2.10 -17.79
C GLN A 140 -11.53 -3.34 -17.44
N GLU A 141 -12.00 -3.42 -16.18
CA GLU A 141 -12.90 -4.48 -15.75
C GLU A 141 -14.21 -4.44 -16.52
N GLY A 142 -14.82 -3.26 -16.66
CA GLY A 142 -16.06 -3.07 -17.42
C GLY A 142 -15.92 -3.45 -18.90
N GLU A 143 -14.82 -3.07 -19.55
CA GLU A 143 -14.52 -3.43 -20.94
C GLU A 143 -14.30 -4.95 -21.09
N SER A 144 -13.63 -5.57 -20.13
CA SER A 144 -13.38 -7.01 -20.11
C SER A 144 -14.67 -7.82 -19.91
N ARG A 145 -15.52 -7.40 -18.97
CA ARG A 145 -16.84 -8.01 -18.72
C ARG A 145 -17.74 -7.93 -19.94
N LEU A 146 -17.83 -6.74 -20.55
CA LEU A 146 -18.62 -6.54 -21.76
C LEU A 146 -18.11 -7.40 -22.92
N THR A 147 -16.80 -7.43 -23.16
CA THR A 147 -16.20 -8.23 -24.22
C THR A 147 -16.50 -9.72 -24.03
N THR A 148 -16.45 -10.20 -22.79
CA THR A 148 -16.76 -11.59 -22.44
C THR A 148 -18.23 -11.90 -22.72
N LEU A 149 -19.16 -11.02 -22.32
CA LEU A 149 -20.58 -11.18 -22.58
C LEU A 149 -20.88 -11.22 -24.09
N LEU A 150 -20.33 -10.28 -24.86
CA LEU A 150 -20.55 -10.22 -26.30
C LEU A 150 -20.03 -11.48 -27.03
N ARG A 151 -18.93 -12.06 -26.56
CA ARG A 151 -18.43 -13.35 -27.10
C ARG A 151 -19.39 -14.49 -26.83
N LEU A 152 -19.93 -14.59 -25.61
CA LEU A 152 -20.87 -15.63 -25.23
C LEU A 152 -22.18 -15.50 -25.98
N LEU A 153 -22.78 -14.30 -26.06
CA LEU A 153 -24.00 -14.05 -26.81
C LEU A 153 -23.82 -14.37 -28.30
N LYS A 154 -22.67 -14.05 -28.89
CA LYS A 154 -22.34 -14.41 -30.25
C LYS A 154 -22.24 -15.91 -30.47
N ALA A 155 -21.64 -16.63 -29.55
CA ALA A 155 -21.51 -18.10 -29.59
C ALA A 155 -22.89 -18.78 -29.53
N ASP A 156 -23.80 -18.24 -28.71
CA ASP A 156 -25.16 -18.75 -28.54
C ASP A 156 -26.15 -18.29 -29.66
N GLY A 157 -25.67 -17.46 -30.63
CA GLY A 157 -26.49 -16.96 -31.72
C GLY A 157 -27.51 -15.89 -31.30
N ARG A 158 -27.39 -15.32 -30.11
CA ARG A 158 -28.32 -14.33 -29.52
C ARG A 158 -27.98 -12.90 -29.99
N LEU A 159 -28.08 -12.66 -31.28
CA LEU A 159 -27.67 -11.38 -31.91
C LEU A 159 -28.52 -10.18 -31.46
N GLN A 160 -29.80 -10.38 -31.19
CA GLN A 160 -30.68 -9.29 -30.70
C GLN A 160 -30.27 -8.88 -29.26
N ASP A 161 -29.96 -9.83 -28.42
CA ASP A 161 -29.50 -9.57 -27.05
C ASP A 161 -28.12 -8.92 -27.04
N LEU A 162 -27.27 -9.20 -28.01
CA LEU A 162 -25.98 -8.54 -28.21
C LEU A 162 -26.14 -7.03 -28.50
N GLU A 163 -27.04 -6.65 -29.39
CA GLU A 163 -27.35 -5.24 -29.68
C GLU A 163 -27.92 -4.54 -28.43
N LEU A 164 -28.88 -5.18 -27.74
CA LEU A 164 -29.48 -4.65 -26.53
C LEU A 164 -28.44 -4.51 -25.38
N ALA A 165 -27.49 -5.43 -25.26
CA ALA A 165 -26.45 -5.38 -24.24
C ALA A 165 -25.49 -4.19 -24.40
N ILE A 166 -25.31 -3.70 -25.62
CA ILE A 166 -24.49 -2.51 -25.91
C ILE A 166 -25.23 -1.24 -25.49
N ASP A 167 -26.53 -1.12 -25.80
CA ASP A 167 -27.27 0.13 -25.70
C ASP A 167 -28.02 0.27 -24.36
N ASP A 168 -28.41 -0.83 -23.70
CA ASP A 168 -29.19 -0.82 -22.47
C ASP A 168 -28.43 -1.46 -21.28
N GLU A 169 -28.05 -0.63 -20.31
CA GLU A 169 -27.34 -1.05 -19.09
C GLU A 169 -28.14 -2.06 -18.25
N LYS A 170 -29.46 -1.88 -18.16
CA LYS A 170 -30.31 -2.78 -17.36
C LYS A 170 -30.39 -4.18 -17.97
N THR A 171 -30.47 -4.26 -19.28
CA THR A 171 -30.45 -5.53 -20.00
C THR A 171 -29.07 -6.18 -19.88
N ARG A 172 -28.00 -5.39 -19.99
CA ARG A 172 -26.61 -5.84 -19.82
C ARG A 172 -26.39 -6.45 -18.43
N GLU A 173 -26.85 -5.81 -17.36
CA GLU A 173 -26.73 -6.33 -15.99
C GLU A 173 -27.48 -7.67 -15.79
N LYS A 174 -28.66 -7.83 -16.38
CA LYS A 174 -29.38 -9.12 -16.36
C LYS A 174 -28.61 -10.22 -17.07
N LEU A 175 -28.03 -9.89 -18.22
CA LEU A 175 -27.22 -10.82 -18.99
C LEU A 175 -25.91 -11.21 -18.28
N TYR A 176 -25.26 -10.27 -17.54
CA TYR A 176 -24.14 -10.61 -16.68
C TYR A 176 -24.52 -11.65 -15.63
N GLN A 177 -25.68 -11.50 -14.98
CA GLN A 177 -26.16 -12.46 -14.00
C GLN A 177 -26.49 -13.82 -14.64
N GLU A 178 -27.14 -13.83 -15.82
CA GLU A 178 -27.49 -15.03 -16.57
C GLU A 178 -26.23 -15.83 -16.93
N TYR A 179 -25.19 -15.16 -17.41
CA TYR A 179 -23.92 -15.77 -17.85
C TYR A 179 -22.89 -15.90 -16.72
N ARG A 180 -23.21 -15.48 -15.49
CA ARG A 180 -22.34 -15.54 -14.30
C ARG A 180 -20.99 -14.86 -14.53
N ILE A 181 -21.03 -13.66 -15.13
CA ILE A 181 -19.88 -12.82 -15.36
C ILE A 181 -19.76 -11.86 -14.17
N ASP A 182 -18.76 -12.07 -13.32
CA ASP A 182 -18.47 -11.25 -12.12
C ASP A 182 -17.68 -9.99 -12.50
#